data_9104343ce1f96b0af3e1650221e7c517
#
_entry.id   9104343ce1f96b0af3e1650221e7c517
#
_cell.length_a   1.000
_cell.length_b   1.000
_cell.length_c   1.000
_cell.angle_alpha   90.00
_cell.angle_beta   90.00
_cell.angle_gamma   90.00
#
_symmetry.space_group_name_H-M   'P 1'
#
loop_
_entity.id
_entity.type
_entity.pdbx_description
1 polymer ?
#
loop_
_entity_poly.entity_id
_entity_poly.type
_entity_poly.pdbx_seq_one_letter_code
_entity_poly.pdbx_strand_id
1 'polypeptide(L)'
;MAQTCELSFGLDFKDNKMTFDEILDLPQAISRDSGKKMVVCIDEFQNINEYDDPLAFQRKLRSHWQKHTDVCYCLYGSKRHMLLDIFHNYNMPFYKFGDILFLEKIPKEDWIEFIGRKFSETGKEISRELCGMITDLMKNHPYYTQQLSQQVWFRTATVASAEVVDEAFSDIIGQLSLLFANIIDTLTPRQINFLLAVADGVTNFSSKKVLIKYQLGLSLIHISEPTRHSL
;
A
#
# COMPACT_ATOMS: atom_id res chain seq x y z
N MET A 1 3.96 28.25 -0.39
CA MET A 1 3.56 27.88 0.98
C MET A 1 2.13 27.36 0.93
N ALA A 2 1.93 26.05 1.09
CA ALA A 2 0.60 25.47 1.20
C ALA A 2 0.11 25.71 2.63
N GLN A 3 -0.94 26.50 2.80
CA GLN A 3 -1.64 26.62 4.06
C GLN A 3 -2.46 25.35 4.27
N THR A 4 -2.06 24.55 5.22
CA THR A 4 -2.88 23.44 5.73
C THR A 4 -3.99 24.08 6.58
N CYS A 5 -5.20 24.16 6.04
CA CYS A 5 -6.39 24.46 6.84
C CYS A 5 -6.86 23.15 7.46
N GLU A 6 -6.64 22.95 8.75
CA GLU A 6 -7.38 21.96 9.52
C GLU A 6 -8.81 22.48 9.71
N LEU A 7 -9.74 21.90 8.97
CA LEU A 7 -11.16 22.10 9.21
C LEU A 7 -11.62 21.01 10.17
N SER A 8 -11.71 21.32 11.46
CA SER A 8 -12.39 20.47 12.43
C SER A 8 -13.89 20.65 12.25
N PHE A 9 -14.57 19.67 11.68
CA PHE A 9 -16.02 19.64 11.64
C PHE A 9 -16.56 19.07 12.96
N GLY A 10 -17.10 19.92 13.81
CA GLY A 10 -17.99 19.48 14.87
C GLY A 10 -19.34 19.14 14.25
N LEU A 11 -19.55 17.87 13.87
CA LEU A 11 -20.88 17.37 13.53
C LEU A 11 -21.68 17.25 14.82
N ASP A 12 -22.56 18.24 15.08
CA ASP A 12 -23.50 18.15 16.18
C ASP A 12 -24.66 17.22 15.77
N PHE A 13 -24.55 15.93 16.16
CA PHE A 13 -25.52 14.90 15.83
C PHE A 13 -26.83 15.00 16.63
N LYS A 14 -27.11 16.12 17.29
CA LYS A 14 -28.16 16.12 18.28
C LYS A 14 -29.59 16.11 17.75
N ASP A 15 -29.92 16.53 16.51
CA ASP A 15 -31.33 16.53 16.10
C ASP A 15 -31.68 16.44 14.61
N ASN A 16 -30.74 16.28 13.68
CA ASN A 16 -31.04 16.02 12.26
C ASN A 16 -30.34 14.74 11.79
N LYS A 17 -31.10 13.65 11.73
CA LYS A 17 -30.64 12.43 11.06
C LYS A 17 -30.55 12.70 9.56
N MET A 18 -29.36 13.08 9.07
CA MET A 18 -29.11 13.13 7.63
C MET A 18 -29.44 11.80 6.99
N THR A 19 -30.15 11.84 5.88
CA THR A 19 -30.39 10.66 5.06
C THR A 19 -29.07 10.19 4.43
N PHE A 20 -29.03 8.92 4.03
CA PHE A 20 -27.84 8.38 3.36
C PHE A 20 -27.50 9.17 2.07
N ASP A 21 -28.50 9.62 1.33
CA ASP A 21 -28.33 10.42 0.12
C ASP A 21 -27.70 11.79 0.44
N GLU A 22 -28.14 12.45 1.49
CA GLU A 22 -27.52 13.71 1.95
C GLU A 22 -26.07 13.54 2.38
N ILE A 23 -25.73 12.42 3.01
CA ILE A 23 -24.32 12.10 3.35
C ILE A 23 -23.48 11.93 2.09
N LEU A 24 -23.99 11.25 1.07
CA LEU A 24 -23.26 11.05 -0.19
C LEU A 24 -23.04 12.36 -0.96
N ASP A 25 -23.99 13.30 -0.88
CA ASP A 25 -23.90 14.59 -1.54
C ASP A 25 -23.21 15.68 -0.69
N LEU A 26 -22.90 15.40 0.57
CA LEU A 26 -22.26 16.32 1.49
C LEU A 26 -20.95 16.94 0.96
N PRO A 27 -20.01 16.19 0.35
CA PRO A 27 -18.80 16.77 -0.23
C PRO A 27 -19.09 17.85 -1.27
N GLN A 28 -20.08 17.64 -2.15
CA GLN A 28 -20.47 18.61 -3.15
C GLN A 28 -21.14 19.83 -2.53
N ALA A 29 -21.95 19.63 -1.49
CA ALA A 29 -22.60 20.74 -0.76
C ALA A 29 -21.55 21.63 -0.09
N ILE A 30 -20.60 21.03 0.63
CA ILE A 30 -19.50 21.78 1.29
C ILE A 30 -18.62 22.51 0.26
N SER A 31 -18.32 21.87 -0.87
CA SER A 31 -17.52 22.49 -1.93
C SER A 31 -18.21 23.73 -2.48
N ARG A 32 -19.51 23.66 -2.76
CA ARG A 32 -20.32 24.81 -3.24
C ARG A 32 -20.40 25.92 -2.21
N ASP A 33 -20.67 25.58 -0.95
CA ASP A 33 -20.85 26.54 0.14
C ASP A 33 -19.56 27.32 0.43
N SER A 34 -18.43 26.60 0.41
CA SER A 34 -17.09 27.19 0.64
C SER A 34 -16.51 27.89 -0.60
N GLY A 35 -17.06 27.66 -1.80
CA GLY A 35 -16.49 28.12 -3.07
C GLY A 35 -15.15 27.49 -3.42
N LYS A 36 -14.78 26.34 -2.78
CA LYS A 36 -13.50 25.65 -2.97
C LYS A 36 -13.72 24.26 -3.55
N LYS A 37 -12.87 23.88 -4.50
CA LYS A 37 -12.83 22.48 -4.97
C LYS A 37 -12.36 21.55 -3.84
N MET A 38 -12.94 20.38 -3.78
CA MET A 38 -12.65 19.38 -2.74
C MET A 38 -12.05 18.12 -3.35
N VAL A 39 -11.12 17.50 -2.61
CA VAL A 39 -10.63 16.15 -2.90
C VAL A 39 -11.03 15.25 -1.74
N VAL A 40 -11.79 14.20 -2.04
CA VAL A 40 -12.17 13.16 -1.08
C VAL A 40 -11.29 11.95 -1.31
N CYS A 41 -10.49 11.60 -0.28
CA CYS A 41 -9.59 10.46 -0.30
C CYS A 41 -10.23 9.32 0.50
N ILE A 42 -10.37 8.13 -0.12
CA ILE A 42 -10.92 6.94 0.54
C ILE A 42 -9.89 5.82 0.46
N ASP A 43 -9.39 5.43 1.63
CA ASP A 43 -8.43 4.32 1.77
C ASP A 43 -9.13 2.97 1.78
N GLU A 44 -8.40 1.93 1.37
CA GLU A 44 -8.85 0.53 1.30
C GLU A 44 -10.22 0.39 0.61
N PHE A 45 -10.41 1.11 -0.50
CA PHE A 45 -11.70 1.20 -1.21
C PHE A 45 -12.24 -0.16 -1.65
N GLN A 46 -11.39 -1.18 -1.82
CA GLN A 46 -11.83 -2.54 -2.14
C GLN A 46 -12.72 -3.17 -1.05
N ASN A 47 -12.69 -2.64 0.18
CA ASN A 47 -13.55 -3.13 1.27
C ASN A 47 -15.05 -2.83 1.01
N ILE A 48 -15.37 -2.04 -0.01
CA ILE A 48 -16.73 -1.87 -0.49
C ILE A 48 -17.38 -3.22 -0.88
N ASN A 49 -16.58 -4.22 -1.20
CA ASN A 49 -17.05 -5.58 -1.52
C ASN A 49 -17.44 -6.41 -0.29
N GLU A 50 -17.20 -5.90 0.93
CA GLU A 50 -17.56 -6.56 2.18
C GLU A 50 -18.97 -6.19 2.69
N TYR A 51 -19.67 -5.28 2.01
CA TYR A 51 -21.06 -4.95 2.32
C TYR A 51 -22.02 -6.09 1.93
N ASP A 52 -23.21 -6.17 2.55
CA ASP A 52 -24.21 -7.21 2.28
C ASP A 52 -24.66 -7.24 0.80
N ASP A 53 -24.85 -6.09 0.17
CA ASP A 53 -25.07 -5.94 -1.28
C ASP A 53 -24.06 -4.95 -1.87
N PRO A 54 -22.87 -5.44 -2.23
CA PRO A 54 -21.80 -4.59 -2.74
C PRO A 54 -22.17 -3.86 -4.03
N LEU A 55 -22.92 -4.53 -4.90
CA LEU A 55 -23.30 -3.95 -6.20
C LEU A 55 -24.35 -2.85 -6.05
N ALA A 56 -25.33 -3.02 -5.19
CA ALA A 56 -26.31 -1.98 -4.90
C ALA A 56 -25.63 -0.77 -4.27
N PHE A 57 -24.72 -1.00 -3.34
CA PHE A 57 -23.98 0.07 -2.68
C PHE A 57 -23.08 0.83 -3.67
N GLN A 58 -22.33 0.13 -4.52
CA GLN A 58 -21.52 0.74 -5.58
C GLN A 58 -22.38 1.55 -6.57
N ARG A 59 -23.53 1.02 -7.01
CA ARG A 59 -24.47 1.75 -7.87
C ARG A 59 -24.94 3.03 -7.21
N LYS A 60 -25.24 2.97 -5.92
CA LYS A 60 -25.68 4.12 -5.13
C LYS A 60 -24.59 5.19 -5.07
N LEU A 61 -23.36 4.85 -4.69
CA LEU A 61 -22.23 5.76 -4.67
C LEU A 61 -22.02 6.43 -6.04
N ARG A 62 -21.95 5.63 -7.11
CA ARG A 62 -21.75 6.15 -8.46
C ARG A 62 -22.87 7.10 -8.87
N SER A 63 -24.13 6.81 -8.54
CA SER A 63 -25.28 7.64 -8.93
C SER A 63 -25.22 9.06 -8.34
N HIS A 64 -24.54 9.24 -7.20
CA HIS A 64 -24.26 10.53 -6.58
C HIS A 64 -22.97 11.14 -7.13
N TRP A 65 -21.87 10.46 -7.00
CA TRP A 65 -20.54 11.00 -7.27
C TRP A 65 -20.32 11.44 -8.72
N GLN A 66 -20.94 10.76 -9.70
CA GLN A 66 -20.86 11.16 -11.10
C GLN A 66 -21.51 12.52 -11.40
N LYS A 67 -22.32 13.06 -10.49
CA LYS A 67 -22.99 14.37 -10.62
C LYS A 67 -22.18 15.49 -9.98
N HIS A 68 -21.16 15.16 -9.20
CA HIS A 68 -20.35 16.12 -8.50
C HIS A 68 -19.37 16.79 -9.49
N THR A 69 -19.39 18.11 -9.55
CA THR A 69 -18.58 18.91 -10.47
C THR A 69 -17.38 19.55 -9.81
N ASP A 70 -17.45 19.73 -8.49
CA ASP A 70 -16.43 20.43 -7.71
C ASP A 70 -15.70 19.52 -6.72
N VAL A 71 -15.96 18.23 -6.81
CA VAL A 71 -15.34 17.18 -5.97
C VAL A 71 -14.59 16.19 -6.83
N CYS A 72 -13.33 15.95 -6.48
CA CYS A 72 -12.51 14.87 -7.04
C CYS A 72 -12.43 13.73 -6.02
N TYR A 73 -12.61 12.50 -6.46
CA TYR A 73 -12.48 11.31 -5.62
C TYR A 73 -11.16 10.61 -5.90
N CYS A 74 -10.34 10.42 -4.83
CA CYS A 74 -9.12 9.65 -4.87
C CYS A 74 -9.38 8.34 -4.10
N LEU A 75 -9.60 7.25 -4.84
CA LEU A 75 -9.95 5.93 -4.30
C LEU A 75 -8.72 5.03 -4.39
N TYR A 76 -8.20 4.57 -3.26
CA TYR A 76 -6.95 3.80 -3.25
C TYR A 76 -7.03 2.63 -2.27
N GLY A 77 -6.07 1.71 -2.38
CA GLY A 77 -5.99 0.54 -1.51
C GLY A 77 -4.87 -0.41 -1.92
N SER A 78 -4.59 -1.36 -1.06
CA SER A 78 -3.46 -2.28 -1.18
C SER A 78 -3.75 -3.52 -2.04
N LYS A 79 -5.02 -3.94 -2.16
CA LYS A 79 -5.43 -5.14 -2.89
C LYS A 79 -5.68 -4.85 -4.38
N ARG A 80 -4.59 -4.72 -5.14
CA ARG A 80 -4.60 -4.32 -6.56
C ARG A 80 -5.63 -5.08 -7.42
N HIS A 81 -5.70 -6.41 -7.30
CA HIS A 81 -6.62 -7.22 -8.10
C HIS A 81 -8.09 -6.91 -7.80
N MET A 82 -8.45 -6.64 -6.54
CA MET A 82 -9.81 -6.28 -6.16
C MET A 82 -10.20 -4.89 -6.68
N LEU A 83 -9.27 -3.93 -6.64
CA LEU A 83 -9.49 -2.60 -7.22
C LEU A 83 -9.65 -2.68 -8.74
N LEU A 84 -8.82 -3.48 -9.42
CA LEU A 84 -8.96 -3.69 -10.87
C LEU A 84 -10.30 -4.32 -11.22
N ASP A 85 -10.81 -5.26 -10.42
CA ASP A 85 -12.13 -5.82 -10.65
C ASP A 85 -13.23 -4.75 -10.55
N ILE A 86 -13.17 -3.88 -9.54
CA ILE A 86 -14.15 -2.79 -9.37
C ILE A 86 -14.14 -1.81 -10.55
N PHE A 87 -12.96 -1.44 -11.09
CA PHE A 87 -12.85 -0.35 -12.07
C PHE A 87 -12.68 -0.81 -13.52
N HIS A 88 -12.20 -2.03 -13.79
CA HIS A 88 -11.98 -2.55 -15.14
C HIS A 88 -12.99 -3.60 -15.58
N ASN A 89 -13.72 -4.23 -14.67
CA ASN A 89 -14.74 -5.19 -15.03
C ASN A 89 -15.98 -4.46 -15.55
N TYR A 90 -16.38 -4.73 -16.79
CA TYR A 90 -17.50 -4.06 -17.47
C TYR A 90 -18.87 -4.30 -16.79
N ASN A 91 -19.00 -5.33 -15.95
CA ASN A 91 -20.20 -5.61 -15.19
C ASN A 91 -20.29 -4.82 -13.88
N MET A 92 -19.21 -4.14 -13.48
CA MET A 92 -19.16 -3.43 -12.20
C MET A 92 -19.64 -1.99 -12.34
N PRO A 93 -20.33 -1.46 -11.31
CA PRO A 93 -20.84 -0.09 -11.34
C PRO A 93 -19.77 0.98 -11.58
N PHE A 94 -18.56 0.79 -11.09
CA PHE A 94 -17.45 1.75 -11.25
C PHE A 94 -16.63 1.57 -12.54
N TYR A 95 -17.08 0.71 -13.46
CA TYR A 95 -16.40 0.55 -14.75
C TYR A 95 -16.18 1.90 -15.44
N LYS A 96 -14.92 2.22 -15.76
CA LYS A 96 -14.50 3.49 -16.38
C LYS A 96 -14.98 4.75 -15.64
N PHE A 97 -15.06 4.69 -14.32
CA PHE A 97 -15.45 5.85 -13.51
C PHE A 97 -14.36 6.91 -13.40
N GLY A 98 -13.10 6.53 -13.48
CA GLY A 98 -11.93 7.42 -13.41
C GLY A 98 -10.67 6.76 -13.97
N ASP A 99 -9.58 7.50 -13.91
CA ASP A 99 -8.26 7.03 -14.32
C ASP A 99 -7.62 6.16 -13.24
N ILE A 100 -6.87 5.14 -13.67
CA ILE A 100 -6.14 4.26 -12.76
C ILE A 100 -4.67 4.61 -12.78
N LEU A 101 -4.14 4.88 -11.58
CA LEU A 101 -2.73 5.11 -11.35
C LEU A 101 -2.13 3.93 -10.59
N PHE A 102 -1.07 3.35 -11.14
CA PHE A 102 -0.29 2.34 -10.45
C PHE A 102 0.93 2.99 -9.80
N LEU A 103 1.02 2.87 -8.47
CA LEU A 103 2.21 3.32 -7.77
C LEU A 103 3.29 2.23 -7.87
N GLU A 104 4.37 2.57 -8.53
CA GLU A 104 5.58 1.74 -8.58
C GLU A 104 6.39 1.90 -7.28
N LYS A 105 7.39 1.03 -7.10
CA LYS A 105 8.34 1.21 -5.99
C LYS A 105 9.06 2.54 -6.13
N ILE A 106 9.31 3.20 -5.01
CA ILE A 106 10.12 4.43 -4.97
C ILE A 106 11.52 4.10 -5.49
N PRO A 107 12.03 4.87 -6.48
CA PRO A 107 13.38 4.67 -7.00
C PRO A 107 14.45 4.75 -5.90
N LYS A 108 15.51 3.97 -6.06
CA LYS A 108 16.63 3.94 -5.09
C LYS A 108 17.24 5.31 -4.88
N GLU A 109 17.39 6.09 -5.94
CA GLU A 109 17.99 7.43 -5.88
C GLU A 109 17.15 8.39 -5.03
N ASP A 110 15.83 8.36 -5.17
CA ASP A 110 14.91 9.18 -4.37
C ASP A 110 15.01 8.83 -2.87
N TRP A 111 15.19 7.53 -2.57
CA TRP A 111 15.44 7.08 -1.20
C TRP A 111 16.75 7.59 -0.65
N ILE A 112 17.83 7.52 -1.43
CA ILE A 112 19.16 7.99 -1.03
C ILE A 112 19.10 9.47 -0.68
N GLU A 113 18.48 10.27 -1.54
CA GLU A 113 18.30 11.71 -1.30
C GLU A 113 17.44 12.01 -0.08
N PHE A 114 16.34 11.27 0.07
CA PHE A 114 15.43 11.44 1.22
C PHE A 114 16.14 11.11 2.54
N ILE A 115 16.82 9.96 2.62
CA ILE A 115 17.52 9.53 3.84
C ILE A 115 18.62 10.53 4.21
N GLY A 116 19.49 10.88 3.25
CA GLY A 116 20.57 11.84 3.48
C GLY A 116 20.06 13.19 3.97
N ARG A 117 19.01 13.72 3.35
CA ARG A 117 18.36 14.96 3.79
C ARG A 117 17.81 14.85 5.22
N LYS A 118 17.13 13.73 5.57
CA LYS A 118 16.56 13.53 6.91
C LYS A 118 17.60 13.46 8.00
N PHE A 119 18.76 12.87 7.73
CA PHE A 119 19.90 12.90 8.64
C PHE A 119 20.42 14.32 8.82
N SER A 120 20.66 15.06 7.73
CA SER A 120 21.18 16.43 7.76
C SER A 120 20.24 17.41 8.47
N GLU A 121 18.93 17.29 8.28
CA GLU A 121 17.91 18.11 8.97
C GLU A 121 18.00 18.01 10.50
N THR A 122 18.60 16.94 11.02
CA THR A 122 18.73 16.67 12.46
C THR A 122 20.18 16.78 12.96
N GLY A 123 21.09 17.32 12.15
CA GLY A 123 22.50 17.51 12.51
C GLY A 123 23.32 16.23 12.54
N LYS A 124 22.85 15.17 11.86
CA LYS A 124 23.58 13.91 11.70
C LYS A 124 24.02 13.75 10.25
N GLU A 125 25.05 12.94 10.05
CA GLU A 125 25.60 12.66 8.72
C GLU A 125 25.47 11.16 8.38
N ILE A 126 25.17 10.87 7.13
CA ILE A 126 25.19 9.53 6.55
C ILE A 126 25.72 9.62 5.13
N SER A 127 26.61 8.72 4.74
CA SER A 127 27.14 8.73 3.37
C SER A 127 26.09 8.21 2.37
N ARG A 128 26.26 8.61 1.10
CA ARG A 128 25.40 8.16 0.01
C ARG A 128 25.44 6.64 -0.16
N GLU A 129 26.61 6.03 0.06
CA GLU A 129 26.82 4.59 0.00
C GLU A 129 26.00 3.87 1.08
N LEU A 130 25.98 4.38 2.31
CA LEU A 130 25.19 3.79 3.41
C LEU A 130 23.67 3.97 3.17
N CYS A 131 23.25 5.10 2.62
CA CYS A 131 21.86 5.27 2.17
C CYS A 131 21.50 4.20 1.12
N GLY A 132 22.39 3.95 0.15
CA GLY A 132 22.26 2.91 -0.84
C GLY A 132 22.20 1.50 -0.24
N MET A 133 23.05 1.21 0.76
CA MET A 133 23.06 -0.06 1.49
C MET A 133 21.72 -0.31 2.20
N ILE A 134 21.17 0.68 2.89
CA ILE A 134 19.86 0.60 3.56
C ILE A 134 18.76 0.24 2.55
N THR A 135 18.73 0.91 1.40
CA THR A 135 17.70 0.66 0.36
C THR A 135 17.83 -0.71 -0.27
N ASP A 136 19.06 -1.19 -0.51
CA ASP A 136 19.32 -2.51 -1.07
C ASP A 136 18.91 -3.64 -0.11
N LEU A 137 19.29 -3.52 1.17
CA LEU A 137 18.90 -4.47 2.22
C LEU A 137 17.39 -4.61 2.32
N MET A 138 16.65 -3.50 2.20
CA MET A 138 15.19 -3.46 2.30
C MET A 138 14.48 -3.55 0.94
N LYS A 139 15.21 -3.78 -0.17
CA LYS A 139 14.69 -3.93 -1.55
C LYS A 139 13.72 -2.81 -1.95
N ASN A 140 14.01 -1.58 -1.54
CA ASN A 140 13.21 -0.38 -1.76
C ASN A 140 11.76 -0.48 -1.22
N HIS A 141 11.53 -1.35 -0.22
CA HIS A 141 10.21 -1.46 0.38
C HIS A 141 9.96 -0.25 1.31
N PRO A 142 8.93 0.59 1.08
CA PRO A 142 8.78 1.87 1.77
C PRO A 142 8.80 1.77 3.29
N TYR A 143 8.00 0.87 3.85
CA TYR A 143 7.92 0.67 5.29
C TYR A 143 9.27 0.25 5.89
N TYR A 144 9.90 -0.81 5.34
CA TYR A 144 11.14 -1.35 5.89
C TYR A 144 12.34 -0.44 5.66
N THR A 145 12.39 0.28 4.52
CA THR A 145 13.45 1.26 4.27
C THR A 145 13.40 2.40 5.29
N GLN A 146 12.19 2.91 5.59
CA GLN A 146 12.03 3.91 6.64
C GLN A 146 12.37 3.37 8.02
N GLN A 147 11.91 2.16 8.35
CA GLN A 147 12.20 1.52 9.65
C GLN A 147 13.70 1.35 9.87
N LEU A 148 14.44 0.80 8.88
CA LEU A 148 15.89 0.64 9.01
C LEU A 148 16.59 2.00 9.10
N SER A 149 16.21 2.97 8.25
CA SER A 149 16.76 4.33 8.31
C SER A 149 16.58 4.98 9.68
N GLN A 150 15.40 4.82 10.28
CA GLN A 150 15.10 5.31 11.62
C GLN A 150 15.95 4.61 12.70
N GLN A 151 16.11 3.30 12.62
CA GLN A 151 16.92 2.54 13.56
C GLN A 151 18.41 2.90 13.47
N VAL A 152 18.92 3.13 12.26
CA VAL A 152 20.27 3.66 12.04
C VAL A 152 20.41 5.07 12.62
N TRP A 153 19.44 5.93 12.38
CA TRP A 153 19.42 7.29 12.90
C TRP A 153 19.44 7.34 14.43
N PHE A 154 18.68 6.49 15.12
CA PHE A 154 18.66 6.41 16.59
C PHE A 154 20.03 6.00 17.17
N ARG A 155 20.75 5.08 16.50
CA ARG A 155 22.04 4.58 16.93
C ARG A 155 23.21 5.49 16.55
N THR A 156 23.00 6.39 15.60
CA THR A 156 24.02 7.34 15.14
C THR A 156 24.09 8.54 16.10
N ALA A 157 25.26 8.83 16.65
CA ALA A 157 25.46 10.05 17.43
C ALA A 157 25.63 11.26 16.48
N THR A 158 26.64 11.22 15.61
CA THR A 158 26.97 12.30 14.65
C THR A 158 27.07 11.79 13.23
N VAL A 159 27.87 10.76 12.97
CA VAL A 159 28.14 10.19 11.65
C VAL A 159 27.79 8.71 11.68
N ALA A 160 26.96 8.26 10.74
CA ALA A 160 26.58 6.86 10.59
C ALA A 160 27.76 6.03 10.06
N SER A 161 27.86 4.75 10.49
CA SER A 161 28.83 3.79 9.99
C SER A 161 28.14 2.54 9.45
N ALA A 162 28.89 1.70 8.72
CA ALA A 162 28.37 0.45 8.19
C ALA A 162 27.99 -0.53 9.31
N GLU A 163 28.76 -0.57 10.38
CA GLU A 163 28.49 -1.41 11.55
C GLU A 163 27.13 -1.08 12.17
N VAL A 164 26.80 0.21 12.29
CA VAL A 164 25.51 0.67 12.81
C VAL A 164 24.35 0.23 11.90
N VAL A 165 24.55 0.23 10.58
CA VAL A 165 23.55 -0.27 9.63
C VAL A 165 23.36 -1.77 9.80
N ASP A 166 24.44 -2.56 9.91
CA ASP A 166 24.39 -4.01 10.05
C ASP A 166 23.76 -4.44 11.38
N GLU A 167 24.09 -3.77 12.47
CA GLU A 167 23.47 -4.00 13.78
C GLU A 167 21.97 -3.69 13.76
N ALA A 168 21.59 -2.52 13.21
CA ALA A 168 20.19 -2.12 13.10
C ALA A 168 19.39 -3.10 12.23
N PHE A 169 19.98 -3.57 11.14
CA PHE A 169 19.36 -4.57 10.26
C PHE A 169 19.18 -5.91 10.98
N SER A 170 20.20 -6.40 11.67
CA SER A 170 20.16 -7.65 12.43
C SER A 170 19.08 -7.63 13.51
N ASP A 171 18.95 -6.52 14.22
CA ASP A 171 17.92 -6.34 15.25
C ASP A 171 16.50 -6.36 14.67
N ILE A 172 16.29 -5.71 13.51
CA ILE A 172 15.00 -5.74 12.82
C ILE A 172 14.66 -7.18 12.40
N ILE A 173 15.62 -7.91 11.83
CA ILE A 173 15.41 -9.32 11.46
C ILE A 173 15.09 -10.16 12.69
N GLY A 174 15.81 -9.96 13.81
CA GLY A 174 15.54 -10.64 15.07
C GLY A 174 14.13 -10.39 15.61
N GLN A 175 13.67 -9.15 15.58
CA GLN A 175 12.30 -8.79 15.99
C GLN A 175 11.24 -9.39 15.08
N LEU A 176 11.45 -9.35 13.77
CA LEU A 176 10.50 -9.89 12.78
C LEU A 176 10.48 -11.42 12.77
N SER A 177 11.55 -12.09 13.20
CA SER A 177 11.63 -13.55 13.20
C SER A 177 10.53 -14.19 14.06
N LEU A 178 10.19 -13.58 15.20
CA LEU A 178 9.10 -14.05 16.07
C LEU A 178 7.73 -13.91 15.39
N LEU A 179 7.51 -12.79 14.70
CA LEU A 179 6.29 -12.56 13.93
C LEU A 179 6.17 -13.55 12.78
N PHE A 180 7.25 -13.75 12.03
CA PHE A 180 7.27 -14.69 10.92
C PHE A 180 7.15 -16.15 11.35
N ALA A 181 7.71 -16.54 12.51
CA ALA A 181 7.51 -17.86 13.07
C ALA A 181 6.01 -18.15 13.26
N ASN A 182 5.28 -17.24 13.88
CA ASN A 182 3.83 -17.39 14.07
C ASN A 182 3.08 -17.51 12.73
N ILE A 183 3.48 -16.77 11.70
CA ILE A 183 2.88 -16.86 10.36
C ILE A 183 3.20 -18.23 9.73
N ILE A 184 4.47 -18.66 9.81
CA ILE A 184 4.92 -19.94 9.25
C ILE A 184 4.19 -21.12 9.89
N ASP A 185 3.93 -21.07 11.19
CA ASP A 185 3.21 -22.11 11.92
C ASP A 185 1.75 -22.29 11.43
N THR A 186 1.17 -21.27 10.80
CA THR A 186 -0.16 -21.35 10.17
C THR A 186 -0.16 -21.93 8.77
N LEU A 187 1.02 -22.08 8.15
CA LEU A 187 1.17 -22.51 6.78
C LEU A 187 1.27 -24.04 6.66
N THR A 188 0.71 -24.58 5.59
CA THR A 188 0.91 -25.97 5.24
C THR A 188 2.35 -26.23 4.78
N PRO A 189 2.89 -27.46 4.91
CA PRO A 189 4.23 -27.79 4.42
C PRO A 189 4.46 -27.44 2.95
N ARG A 190 3.42 -27.56 2.11
CA ARG A 190 3.49 -27.16 0.70
C ARG A 190 3.64 -25.66 0.49
N GLN A 191 2.94 -24.85 1.31
CA GLN A 191 3.09 -23.39 1.26
C GLN A 191 4.47 -22.97 1.74
N ILE A 192 5.00 -23.61 2.79
CA ILE A 192 6.39 -23.38 3.25
C ILE A 192 7.39 -23.71 2.13
N ASN A 193 7.24 -24.85 1.48
CA ASN A 193 8.11 -25.24 0.37
C ASN A 193 8.03 -24.26 -0.82
N PHE A 194 6.84 -23.72 -1.08
CA PHE A 194 6.66 -22.67 -2.09
C PHE A 194 7.42 -21.40 -1.71
N LEU A 195 7.32 -20.94 -0.45
CA LEU A 195 8.07 -19.78 0.03
C LEU A 195 9.58 -19.99 -0.03
N LEU A 196 10.06 -21.21 0.27
CA LEU A 196 11.47 -21.56 0.10
C LEU A 196 11.92 -21.46 -1.36
N ALA A 197 11.09 -21.93 -2.30
CA ALA A 197 11.39 -21.81 -3.74
C ALA A 197 11.44 -20.32 -4.17
N VAL A 198 10.54 -19.48 -3.64
CA VAL A 198 10.56 -18.01 -3.88
C VAL A 198 11.85 -17.40 -3.30
N ALA A 199 12.24 -17.76 -2.08
CA ALA A 199 13.44 -17.26 -1.42
C ALA A 199 14.72 -17.66 -2.20
N ASP A 200 14.74 -18.87 -2.79
CA ASP A 200 15.83 -19.34 -3.66
C ASP A 200 15.82 -18.68 -5.07
N GLY A 201 14.94 -17.70 -5.31
CA GLY A 201 14.86 -16.96 -6.58
C GLY A 201 14.27 -17.75 -7.75
N VAL A 202 13.48 -18.78 -7.47
CA VAL A 202 12.79 -19.53 -8.54
C VAL A 202 11.74 -18.64 -9.19
N THR A 203 11.77 -18.56 -10.53
CA THR A 203 10.81 -17.78 -11.33
C THR A 203 9.84 -18.66 -12.13
N ASN A 204 10.21 -19.92 -12.41
CA ASN A 204 9.37 -20.87 -13.14
C ASN A 204 8.96 -22.02 -12.21
N PHE A 205 7.85 -21.85 -11.51
CA PHE A 205 7.31 -22.81 -10.54
C PHE A 205 6.65 -24.04 -11.20
N SER A 206 6.28 -23.95 -12.48
CA SER A 206 5.65 -25.06 -13.22
C SER A 206 6.66 -26.06 -13.80
N SER A 207 7.96 -25.79 -13.75
CA SER A 207 8.96 -26.72 -14.26
C SER A 207 9.01 -28.01 -13.44
N LYS A 208 9.06 -29.15 -14.11
CA LYS A 208 9.10 -30.47 -13.47
C LYS A 208 10.23 -30.58 -12.43
N LYS A 209 11.39 -29.99 -12.72
CA LYS A 209 12.55 -29.97 -11.83
C LYS A 209 12.27 -29.24 -10.51
N VAL A 210 11.57 -28.08 -10.58
CA VAL A 210 11.19 -27.28 -9.41
C VAL A 210 10.11 -27.98 -8.60
N LEU A 211 9.09 -28.54 -9.27
CA LEU A 211 8.02 -29.31 -8.63
C LEU A 211 8.56 -30.45 -7.77
N ILE A 212 9.55 -31.19 -8.31
CA ILE A 212 10.19 -32.30 -7.59
C ILE A 212 11.07 -31.77 -6.46
N LYS A 213 11.94 -30.78 -6.73
CA LYS A 213 12.90 -30.24 -5.74
C LYS A 213 12.20 -29.69 -4.50
N TYR A 214 11.12 -28.94 -4.69
CA TYR A 214 10.40 -28.28 -3.59
C TYR A 214 9.09 -29.00 -3.22
N GLN A 215 8.82 -30.17 -3.76
CA GLN A 215 7.61 -30.97 -3.49
C GLN A 215 6.30 -30.15 -3.66
N LEU A 216 6.26 -29.33 -4.72
CA LEU A 216 5.12 -28.48 -5.02
C LEU A 216 4.03 -29.27 -5.75
N GLY A 217 2.77 -29.12 -5.33
CA GLY A 217 1.62 -29.66 -6.05
C GLY A 217 1.15 -28.70 -7.13
N LEU A 218 0.63 -29.22 -8.25
CA LEU A 218 0.11 -28.41 -9.38
C LEU A 218 -0.98 -27.41 -8.97
N SER A 219 -1.75 -27.67 -7.92
CA SER A 219 -2.81 -26.80 -7.43
C SER A 219 -2.33 -25.46 -6.86
N LEU A 220 -1.07 -25.36 -6.44
CA LEU A 220 -0.50 -24.09 -5.92
C LEU A 220 -0.03 -23.15 -7.04
N ILE A 221 0.19 -23.66 -8.24
CA ILE A 221 0.70 -22.88 -9.37
C ILE A 221 -0.38 -21.90 -9.88
N HIS A 222 -1.65 -22.28 -9.79
CA HIS A 222 -2.78 -21.43 -10.20
C HIS A 222 -3.02 -20.23 -9.28
N ILE A 223 -2.47 -20.23 -8.06
CA ILE A 223 -2.59 -19.11 -7.12
C ILE A 223 -1.51 -18.05 -7.41
N SER A 224 -0.39 -18.42 -8.03
CA SER A 224 0.77 -17.57 -8.26
C SER A 224 0.89 -17.00 -9.67
N GLU A 225 0.08 -17.45 -10.63
CA GLU A 225 0.03 -16.80 -11.95
C GLU A 225 -0.84 -15.53 -11.86
N PRO A 226 -0.26 -14.33 -12.03
CA PRO A 226 -1.07 -13.19 -12.40
C PRO A 226 -1.73 -13.55 -13.72
N THR A 227 -3.05 -13.53 -13.75
CA THR A 227 -3.83 -13.73 -14.98
C THR A 227 -3.19 -12.90 -16.09
N ARG A 228 -2.41 -13.52 -16.96
CA ARG A 228 -2.05 -12.97 -18.25
C ARG A 228 -3.33 -12.95 -19.08
N HIS A 229 -4.16 -11.97 -18.90
CA HIS A 229 -5.08 -11.59 -19.93
C HIS A 229 -4.23 -10.87 -20.98
N SER A 230 -3.88 -11.64 -22.01
CA SER A 230 -3.49 -11.14 -23.32
C SER A 230 -4.44 -10.03 -23.74
N LEU A 231 -3.82 -9.02 -24.28
CA LEU A 231 -4.38 -7.89 -25.02
C LEU A 231 -5.57 -8.25 -25.92
#